data_583a6cb3263a37658db50c6a86e061ba
#
_entry.id   583a6cb3263a37658db50c6a86e061ba
#
_cell.length_a   1.000
_cell.length_b   1.000
_cell.length_c   1.000
_cell.angle_alpha   90.00
_cell.angle_beta   90.00
_cell.angle_gamma   90.00
#
_symmetry.space_group_name_H-M   'P 1'
#
loop_
_entity.id
_entity.type
_entity.pdbx_description
1 polymer ?
#
loop_
_entity_poly.entity_id
_entity_poly.type
_entity_poly.pdbx_seq_one_letter_code
_entity_poly.pdbx_strand_id
1 'polypeptide(L)'
;MALSFFSCCSSSLNWFAIWSSLLSAEIGTHKAFEIIIGSEGTSSEQNNKALATVADACVKICEGQASDMGFEERFDVEEDEYMEMIFKKTGALIAAATKVGAIMGGASDEVIDAMYEYGRLIGLAFQIQDDYLDLAADEETLGKPIGSDIGKGKMTIIAIKGLASDESGRLLEILKADENSQDEIDEAIEILNNCGAIEYAHNLALESVDKAKEVLEILPDSSSKQILADIADFVLERSA
;
A
#
# COMPACT_ATOMS: atom_id res chain seq x y z
N MET A 1 18.90 -10.92 -25.21
CA MET A 1 18.93 -9.49 -25.00
C MET A 1 18.47 -9.10 -23.58
N ALA A 2 18.64 -9.99 -22.61
CA ALA A 2 18.25 -9.78 -21.19
C ALA A 2 19.44 -9.86 -20.21
N LEU A 3 20.67 -9.86 -20.70
CA LEU A 3 21.89 -10.09 -19.89
C LEU A 3 22.80 -8.87 -19.75
N SER A 4 22.42 -7.70 -20.30
CA SER A 4 23.27 -6.50 -20.24
C SER A 4 22.84 -5.46 -19.18
N PHE A 5 21.80 -5.73 -18.38
CA PHE A 5 21.35 -4.83 -17.29
C PHE A 5 22.02 -5.09 -15.94
N PHE A 6 22.90 -6.10 -15.84
CA PHE A 6 23.43 -6.58 -14.56
C PHE A 6 24.75 -5.95 -14.11
N SER A 7 25.22 -4.88 -14.75
CA SER A 7 26.59 -4.37 -14.51
C SER A 7 26.70 -3.03 -13.77
N CYS A 8 25.66 -2.53 -13.12
CA CYS A 8 25.79 -1.23 -12.45
C CYS A 8 24.98 -1.14 -11.15
N CYS A 9 25.34 -1.93 -10.13
CA CYS A 9 25.01 -1.61 -8.73
C CYS A 9 25.82 -2.45 -7.77
N SER A 10 26.75 -1.83 -7.09
CA SER A 10 27.66 -2.43 -6.11
C SER A 10 27.08 -2.40 -4.69
N SER A 11 25.99 -3.12 -4.43
CA SER A 11 25.60 -3.49 -3.07
C SER A 11 24.91 -4.85 -3.07
N SER A 12 25.71 -5.89 -2.79
CA SER A 12 25.30 -7.31 -2.86
C SER A 12 24.28 -7.74 -1.81
N LEU A 13 23.97 -6.94 -0.79
CA LEU A 13 23.03 -7.24 0.27
C LEU A 13 21.57 -6.88 -0.09
N ASN A 14 21.37 -5.87 -0.91
CA ASN A 14 20.03 -5.42 -1.31
C ASN A 14 19.38 -6.37 -2.35
N TRP A 15 20.18 -6.98 -3.20
CA TRP A 15 19.72 -7.92 -4.24
C TRP A 15 19.13 -9.20 -3.67
N PHE A 16 19.67 -9.73 -2.57
CA PHE A 16 19.14 -10.96 -1.98
C PHE A 16 17.78 -10.74 -1.31
N ALA A 17 17.56 -9.57 -0.69
CA ALA A 17 16.27 -9.22 -0.12
C ALA A 17 15.21 -8.97 -1.21
N ILE A 18 15.57 -8.30 -2.31
CA ILE A 18 14.70 -8.10 -3.47
C ILE A 18 14.36 -9.44 -4.13
N TRP A 19 15.35 -10.33 -4.32
CA TRP A 19 15.13 -11.66 -4.89
C TRP A 19 14.27 -12.55 -3.99
N SER A 20 14.44 -12.50 -2.67
CA SER A 20 13.64 -13.31 -1.75
C SER A 20 12.19 -12.83 -1.68
N SER A 21 11.94 -11.53 -1.72
CA SER A 21 10.57 -10.97 -1.76
C SER A 21 9.91 -11.19 -3.11
N LEU A 22 10.64 -11.05 -4.23
CA LEU A 22 10.15 -11.42 -5.57
C LEU A 22 9.83 -12.91 -5.66
N LEU A 23 10.70 -13.79 -5.16
CA LEU A 23 10.46 -15.24 -5.15
C LEU A 23 9.22 -15.61 -4.32
N SER A 24 9.02 -14.95 -3.18
CA SER A 24 7.85 -15.19 -2.32
C SER A 24 6.56 -14.72 -2.99
N ALA A 25 6.59 -13.56 -3.65
CA ALA A 25 5.46 -13.02 -4.42
C ALA A 25 5.18 -13.89 -5.66
N GLU A 26 6.21 -14.35 -6.37
CA GLU A 26 6.07 -15.28 -7.51
C GLU A 26 5.43 -16.59 -7.09
N ILE A 27 5.90 -17.23 -6.00
CA ILE A 27 5.32 -18.50 -5.50
C ILE A 27 3.87 -18.29 -5.09
N GLY A 28 3.55 -17.20 -4.38
CA GLY A 28 2.18 -16.87 -3.99
C GLY A 28 1.25 -16.68 -5.19
N THR A 29 1.73 -15.97 -6.22
CA THR A 29 0.99 -15.72 -7.46
C THR A 29 0.76 -17.01 -8.24
N HIS A 30 1.79 -17.84 -8.45
CA HIS A 30 1.64 -19.12 -9.12
C HIS A 30 0.63 -20.03 -8.40
N LYS A 31 0.67 -20.04 -7.05
CA LYS A 31 -0.26 -20.82 -6.25
C LYS A 31 -1.69 -20.33 -6.37
N ALA A 32 -1.92 -19.02 -6.46
CA ALA A 32 -3.24 -18.47 -6.71
C ALA A 32 -3.82 -18.92 -8.06
N PHE A 33 -3.03 -18.87 -9.14
CA PHE A 33 -3.43 -19.39 -10.45
C PHE A 33 -3.78 -20.89 -10.38
N GLU A 34 -2.92 -21.69 -9.76
CA GLU A 34 -3.12 -23.16 -9.61
C GLU A 34 -4.42 -23.46 -8.87
N ILE A 35 -4.71 -22.75 -7.77
CA ILE A 35 -5.93 -22.92 -6.98
C ILE A 35 -7.18 -22.55 -7.78
N ILE A 36 -7.14 -21.42 -8.51
CA ILE A 36 -8.28 -20.99 -9.33
C ILE A 36 -8.55 -21.97 -10.46
N ILE A 37 -7.52 -22.45 -11.16
CA ILE A 37 -7.65 -23.44 -12.24
C ILE A 37 -8.19 -24.77 -11.71
N GLY A 38 -7.75 -25.20 -10.53
CA GLY A 38 -8.14 -26.47 -9.90
C GLY A 38 -9.43 -26.40 -9.09
N SER A 39 -10.13 -25.24 -9.04
CA SER A 39 -11.35 -25.11 -8.22
C SER A 39 -12.51 -25.95 -8.79
N GLU A 40 -13.15 -26.72 -7.90
CA GLU A 40 -14.33 -27.50 -8.22
C GLU A 40 -15.60 -26.71 -7.90
N GLY A 41 -16.67 -26.93 -8.66
CA GLY A 41 -17.98 -26.29 -8.43
C GLY A 41 -18.12 -24.88 -9.01
N THR A 42 -17.10 -24.34 -9.70
CA THR A 42 -17.11 -23.06 -10.39
C THR A 42 -17.23 -23.24 -11.90
N SER A 43 -17.81 -22.26 -12.59
CA SER A 43 -17.89 -22.24 -14.05
C SER A 43 -16.57 -21.81 -14.68
N SER A 44 -16.34 -22.21 -15.94
CA SER A 44 -15.18 -21.73 -16.72
C SER A 44 -15.18 -20.19 -16.85
N GLU A 45 -16.34 -19.56 -16.88
CA GLU A 45 -16.46 -18.09 -16.93
C GLU A 45 -15.95 -17.46 -15.62
N GLN A 46 -16.35 -17.98 -14.46
CA GLN A 46 -15.85 -17.50 -13.15
C GLN A 46 -14.34 -17.68 -13.06
N ASN A 47 -13.82 -18.86 -13.45
CA ASN A 47 -12.37 -19.10 -13.41
C ASN A 47 -11.63 -18.13 -14.34
N ASN A 48 -12.12 -17.87 -15.55
CA ASN A 48 -11.48 -16.91 -16.45
C ASN A 48 -11.51 -15.47 -15.91
N LYS A 49 -12.64 -15.02 -15.33
CA LYS A 49 -12.74 -13.70 -14.71
C LYS A 49 -11.76 -13.58 -13.53
N ALA A 50 -11.67 -14.61 -12.68
CA ALA A 50 -10.77 -14.64 -11.54
C ALA A 50 -9.29 -14.61 -11.95
N LEU A 51 -8.90 -15.43 -12.94
CA LEU A 51 -7.54 -15.45 -13.51
C LEU A 51 -7.15 -14.10 -14.13
N ALA A 52 -8.06 -13.49 -14.88
CA ALA A 52 -7.84 -12.16 -15.45
C ALA A 52 -7.65 -11.09 -14.35
N THR A 53 -8.42 -11.16 -13.25
CA THR A 53 -8.30 -10.25 -12.12
C THR A 53 -6.94 -10.38 -11.43
N VAL A 54 -6.46 -11.61 -11.19
CA VAL A 54 -5.15 -11.84 -10.59
C VAL A 54 -4.02 -11.36 -11.52
N ALA A 55 -4.12 -11.65 -12.82
CA ALA A 55 -3.13 -11.22 -13.81
C ALA A 55 -3.02 -9.68 -13.89
N ASP A 56 -4.16 -8.97 -13.88
CA ASP A 56 -4.21 -7.50 -13.86
C ASP A 56 -3.56 -6.94 -12.59
N ALA A 57 -3.83 -7.54 -11.43
CA ALA A 57 -3.21 -7.14 -10.18
C ALA A 57 -1.69 -7.32 -10.21
N CYS A 58 -1.18 -8.42 -10.78
CA CYS A 58 0.27 -8.64 -10.92
C CYS A 58 0.94 -7.54 -11.76
N VAL A 59 0.31 -7.13 -12.86
CA VAL A 59 0.81 -6.03 -13.70
C VAL A 59 0.84 -4.72 -12.89
N LYS A 60 -0.27 -4.40 -12.21
CA LYS A 60 -0.36 -3.20 -11.38
C LYS A 60 0.69 -3.16 -10.27
N ILE A 61 0.96 -4.28 -9.60
CA ILE A 61 1.99 -4.36 -8.57
C ILE A 61 3.38 -4.03 -9.15
N CYS A 62 3.71 -4.55 -10.34
CA CYS A 62 4.96 -4.23 -11.02
C CYS A 62 5.05 -2.75 -11.39
N GLU A 63 3.96 -2.16 -11.90
CA GLU A 63 3.89 -0.73 -12.21
C GLU A 63 4.03 0.13 -10.94
N GLY A 64 3.33 -0.25 -9.84
CA GLY A 64 3.40 0.45 -8.56
C GLY A 64 4.80 0.43 -7.96
N GLN A 65 5.48 -0.73 -8.03
CA GLN A 65 6.87 -0.85 -7.58
C GLN A 65 7.83 0.00 -8.43
N ALA A 66 7.61 0.06 -9.74
CA ALA A 66 8.40 0.91 -10.62
C ALA A 66 8.19 2.41 -10.32
N SER A 67 6.96 2.82 -10.02
CA SER A 67 6.63 4.20 -9.61
C SER A 67 7.28 4.55 -8.26
N ASP A 68 7.19 3.67 -7.27
CA ASP A 68 7.81 3.83 -5.94
C ASP A 68 9.32 4.06 -6.06
N MET A 69 10.01 3.22 -6.86
CA MET A 69 11.44 3.43 -7.15
C MET A 69 11.71 4.73 -7.90
N GLY A 70 10.81 5.15 -8.79
CA GLY A 70 10.92 6.43 -9.50
C GLY A 70 10.74 7.65 -8.61
N PHE A 71 10.11 7.49 -7.45
CA PHE A 71 9.91 8.58 -6.48
C PHE A 71 11.14 8.81 -5.58
N GLU A 72 12.07 7.85 -5.47
CA GLU A 72 13.26 7.96 -4.61
C GLU A 72 14.15 9.19 -4.94
N GLU A 73 14.12 9.66 -6.20
CA GLU A 73 14.91 10.82 -6.65
C GLU A 73 14.05 12.08 -6.87
N ARG A 74 12.74 12.04 -6.52
CA ARG A 74 11.78 13.12 -6.76
C ARG A 74 11.29 13.71 -5.45
N PHE A 75 11.22 15.03 -5.37
CA PHE A 75 10.64 15.80 -4.26
C PHE A 75 9.48 16.70 -4.72
N ASP A 76 8.98 16.45 -5.93
CA ASP A 76 7.86 17.13 -6.57
C ASP A 76 6.67 16.17 -6.81
N VAL A 77 6.63 15.07 -6.10
CA VAL A 77 5.54 14.07 -6.18
C VAL A 77 4.26 14.69 -5.63
N GLU A 78 3.20 14.61 -6.42
CA GLU A 78 1.87 15.09 -6.01
C GLU A 78 1.06 13.99 -5.31
N GLU A 79 0.06 14.40 -4.55
CA GLU A 79 -0.81 13.50 -3.78
C GLU A 79 -1.45 12.43 -4.67
N ASP A 80 -1.98 12.82 -5.84
CA ASP A 80 -2.62 11.88 -6.78
C ASP A 80 -1.64 10.84 -7.31
N GLU A 81 -0.37 11.21 -7.57
CA GLU A 81 0.69 10.29 -8.00
C GLU A 81 1.00 9.27 -6.89
N TYR A 82 1.11 9.75 -5.65
CA TYR A 82 1.32 8.90 -4.48
C TYR A 82 0.16 7.93 -4.28
N MET A 83 -1.10 8.41 -4.32
CA MET A 83 -2.29 7.56 -4.17
C MET A 83 -2.39 6.49 -5.26
N GLU A 84 -2.05 6.81 -6.50
CA GLU A 84 -1.98 5.84 -7.58
C GLU A 84 -0.88 4.80 -7.34
N MET A 85 0.30 5.24 -6.91
CA MET A 85 1.43 4.36 -6.63
C MET A 85 1.10 3.38 -5.51
N ILE A 86 0.59 3.81 -4.36
CA ILE A 86 0.25 2.91 -3.24
C ILE A 86 -0.90 1.97 -3.57
N PHE A 87 -1.89 2.46 -4.35
CA PHE A 87 -2.93 1.57 -4.86
C PHE A 87 -2.32 0.46 -5.72
N LYS A 88 -1.51 0.79 -6.71
CA LYS A 88 -0.88 -0.20 -7.59
C LYS A 88 0.02 -1.15 -6.82
N LYS A 89 0.89 -0.64 -5.94
CA LYS A 89 1.88 -1.42 -5.23
C LYS A 89 1.27 -2.36 -4.18
N THR A 90 0.26 -1.89 -3.44
CA THR A 90 -0.32 -2.61 -2.29
C THR A 90 -1.81 -2.88 -2.48
N GLY A 91 -2.60 -1.85 -2.80
CA GLY A 91 -4.05 -1.92 -2.86
C GLY A 91 -4.59 -2.85 -3.93
N ALA A 92 -3.91 -2.96 -5.08
CA ALA A 92 -4.36 -3.77 -6.20
C ALA A 92 -4.46 -5.27 -5.87
N LEU A 93 -3.56 -5.79 -5.03
CA LEU A 93 -3.61 -7.18 -4.59
C LEU A 93 -4.80 -7.43 -3.66
N ILE A 94 -5.06 -6.53 -2.73
CA ILE A 94 -6.17 -6.63 -1.78
C ILE A 94 -7.50 -6.51 -2.54
N ALA A 95 -7.60 -5.55 -3.45
CA ALA A 95 -8.77 -5.39 -4.32
C ALA A 95 -9.03 -6.62 -5.21
N ALA A 96 -7.98 -7.22 -5.74
CA ALA A 96 -8.10 -8.45 -6.53
C ALA A 96 -8.55 -9.63 -5.66
N ALA A 97 -8.04 -9.77 -4.44
CA ALA A 97 -8.40 -10.86 -3.53
C ALA A 97 -9.90 -10.82 -3.17
N THR A 98 -10.42 -9.65 -2.82
CA THR A 98 -11.84 -9.46 -2.49
C THR A 98 -12.75 -9.66 -3.71
N LYS A 99 -12.33 -9.12 -4.89
CA LYS A 99 -13.03 -9.32 -6.16
C LYS A 99 -13.09 -10.80 -6.57
N VAL A 100 -11.97 -11.50 -6.49
CA VAL A 100 -11.89 -12.93 -6.80
C VAL A 100 -12.79 -13.72 -5.87
N GLY A 101 -12.80 -13.40 -4.57
CA GLY A 101 -13.72 -14.03 -3.63
C GLY A 101 -15.19 -13.91 -4.05
N ALA A 102 -15.62 -12.73 -4.48
CA ALA A 102 -16.98 -12.49 -4.97
C ALA A 102 -17.26 -13.25 -6.28
N ILE A 103 -16.32 -13.24 -7.25
CA ILE A 103 -16.45 -14.00 -8.50
C ILE A 103 -16.62 -15.49 -8.23
N MET A 104 -15.75 -16.08 -7.41
CA MET A 104 -15.76 -17.49 -7.09
C MET A 104 -17.01 -17.89 -6.27
N GLY A 105 -17.52 -16.96 -5.46
CA GLY A 105 -18.81 -17.11 -4.75
C GLY A 105 -20.05 -17.00 -5.64
N GLY A 106 -19.91 -16.66 -6.92
CA GLY A 106 -21.03 -16.52 -7.85
C GLY A 106 -21.88 -15.27 -7.61
N ALA A 107 -21.28 -14.21 -7.09
CA ALA A 107 -21.97 -12.95 -6.83
C ALA A 107 -22.39 -12.24 -8.14
N SER A 108 -23.33 -11.29 -8.03
CA SER A 108 -23.68 -10.40 -9.14
C SER A 108 -22.52 -9.46 -9.51
N ASP A 109 -22.50 -8.95 -10.73
CA ASP A 109 -21.46 -8.02 -11.17
C ASP A 109 -21.40 -6.77 -10.25
N GLU A 110 -22.53 -6.28 -9.75
CA GLU A 110 -22.61 -5.17 -8.80
C GLU A 110 -21.90 -5.48 -7.48
N VAL A 111 -22.09 -6.69 -6.93
CA VAL A 111 -21.37 -7.13 -5.70
C VAL A 111 -19.88 -7.35 -6.00
N ILE A 112 -19.54 -7.87 -7.17
CA ILE A 112 -18.14 -8.06 -7.59
C ILE A 112 -17.40 -6.71 -7.65
N ASP A 113 -18.03 -5.68 -8.21
CA ASP A 113 -17.45 -4.35 -8.29
C ASP A 113 -17.37 -3.67 -6.91
N ALA A 114 -18.38 -3.85 -6.08
CA ALA A 114 -18.36 -3.37 -4.69
C ALA A 114 -17.22 -4.02 -3.89
N MET A 115 -17.01 -5.32 -4.01
CA MET A 115 -15.92 -6.01 -3.33
C MET A 115 -14.53 -5.59 -3.82
N TYR A 116 -14.40 -5.24 -5.12
CA TYR A 116 -13.18 -4.62 -5.62
C TYR A 116 -12.92 -3.26 -4.97
N GLU A 117 -13.95 -2.43 -4.88
CA GLU A 117 -13.86 -1.09 -4.28
C GLU A 117 -13.55 -1.17 -2.77
N TYR A 118 -14.21 -2.09 -2.05
CA TYR A 118 -13.87 -2.38 -0.66
C TYR A 118 -12.38 -2.70 -0.50
N GLY A 119 -11.87 -3.65 -1.29
CA GLY A 119 -10.46 -4.04 -1.23
C GLY A 119 -9.50 -2.91 -1.62
N ARG A 120 -9.89 -2.04 -2.58
CA ARG A 120 -9.13 -0.85 -2.96
C ARG A 120 -9.00 0.13 -1.79
N LEU A 121 -10.11 0.43 -1.12
CA LEU A 121 -10.15 1.36 0.01
C LEU A 121 -9.36 0.83 1.21
N ILE A 122 -9.49 -0.46 1.53
CA ILE A 122 -8.70 -1.11 2.58
C ILE A 122 -7.21 -1.08 2.27
N GLY A 123 -6.83 -1.32 1.01
CA GLY A 123 -5.43 -1.28 0.59
C GLY A 123 -4.80 0.11 0.68
N LEU A 124 -5.55 1.15 0.34
CA LEU A 124 -5.12 2.54 0.53
C LEU A 124 -4.98 2.88 2.02
N ALA A 125 -6.01 2.58 2.82
CA ALA A 125 -5.98 2.82 4.26
C ALA A 125 -4.79 2.10 4.92
N PHE A 126 -4.51 0.86 4.50
CA PHE A 126 -3.40 0.07 5.01
C PHE A 126 -2.05 0.76 4.78
N GLN A 127 -1.80 1.27 3.57
CA GLN A 127 -0.52 1.91 3.27
C GLN A 127 -0.38 3.29 3.94
N ILE A 128 -1.46 4.08 3.97
CA ILE A 128 -1.47 5.38 4.65
C ILE A 128 -1.25 5.20 6.16
N GLN A 129 -1.86 4.18 6.75
CA GLN A 129 -1.67 3.84 8.16
C GLN A 129 -0.23 3.38 8.46
N ASP A 130 0.43 2.66 7.53
CA ASP A 130 1.85 2.32 7.65
C ASP A 130 2.73 3.57 7.72
N ASP A 131 2.50 4.52 6.81
CA ASP A 131 3.24 5.79 6.80
C ASP A 131 2.97 6.62 8.06
N TYR A 132 1.72 6.61 8.57
CA TYR A 132 1.36 7.28 9.83
C TYR A 132 2.07 6.64 11.03
N LEU A 133 2.08 5.31 11.12
CA LEU A 133 2.69 4.58 12.22
C LEU A 133 4.21 4.78 12.27
N ASP A 134 4.89 4.99 11.16
CA ASP A 134 6.32 5.30 11.12
C ASP A 134 6.69 6.54 11.96
N LEU A 135 5.73 7.46 12.16
CA LEU A 135 5.93 8.69 12.93
C LEU A 135 5.20 8.71 14.28
N ALA A 136 4.12 7.94 14.44
CA ALA A 136 3.21 8.02 15.58
C ALA A 136 3.36 6.89 16.59
N ALA A 137 3.89 5.73 16.20
CA ALA A 137 4.11 4.60 17.10
C ALA A 137 5.45 4.73 17.84
N ASP A 138 5.57 4.05 19.00
CA ASP A 138 6.83 3.99 19.73
C ASP A 138 7.81 3.00 19.09
N GLU A 139 9.12 3.20 19.33
CA GLU A 139 10.19 2.37 18.75
C GLU A 139 10.08 0.88 19.14
N GLU A 140 9.59 0.58 20.35
CA GLU A 140 9.45 -0.79 20.83
C GLU A 140 8.37 -1.54 20.05
N THR A 141 7.31 -0.83 19.66
CA THR A 141 6.20 -1.34 18.84
C THR A 141 6.59 -1.47 17.39
N LEU A 142 7.29 -0.48 16.82
CA LEU A 142 7.70 -0.46 15.41
C LEU A 142 8.81 -1.47 15.08
N GLY A 143 9.67 -1.81 16.03
CA GLY A 143 10.87 -2.59 15.79
C GLY A 143 11.92 -1.89 14.90
N LYS A 144 11.74 -0.59 14.63
CA LYS A 144 12.63 0.28 13.85
C LYS A 144 12.62 1.69 14.46
N PRO A 145 13.64 2.53 14.20
CA PRO A 145 13.64 3.93 14.64
C PRO A 145 12.43 4.70 14.10
N ILE A 146 11.88 5.60 14.91
CA ILE A 146 10.82 6.54 14.51
C ILE A 146 11.34 7.42 13.39
N GLY A 147 10.51 7.71 12.38
CA GLY A 147 10.88 8.57 11.25
C GLY A 147 11.84 7.91 10.25
N SER A 148 11.84 6.58 10.19
CA SER A 148 12.73 5.86 9.27
C SER A 148 12.48 6.22 7.79
N ASP A 149 11.26 6.59 7.44
CA ASP A 149 10.90 7.04 6.09
C ASP A 149 11.42 8.46 5.80
N ILE A 150 11.44 9.34 6.81
CA ILE A 150 12.09 10.67 6.72
C ILE A 150 13.59 10.51 6.50
N GLY A 151 14.24 9.66 7.30
CA GLY A 151 15.68 9.40 7.18
C GLY A 151 16.11 8.83 5.84
N LYS A 152 15.18 8.26 5.06
CA LYS A 152 15.40 7.77 3.69
C LYS A 152 14.96 8.76 2.61
N GLY A 153 14.46 9.93 2.97
CA GLY A 153 13.90 10.91 2.03
C GLY A 153 12.66 10.40 1.27
N LYS A 154 11.90 9.47 1.86
CA LYS A 154 10.76 8.85 1.19
C LYS A 154 9.58 9.81 1.06
N MET A 155 9.04 9.91 -0.16
CA MET A 155 7.87 10.73 -0.46
C MET A 155 6.58 10.03 -0.07
N THR A 156 6.26 10.07 1.23
CA THR A 156 4.97 9.60 1.79
C THR A 156 3.91 10.70 1.67
N ILE A 157 2.64 10.35 1.88
CA ILE A 157 1.56 11.35 1.91
C ILE A 157 1.83 12.46 2.95
N ILE A 158 2.48 12.10 4.06
CA ILE A 158 2.84 13.05 5.13
C ILE A 158 3.93 14.00 4.64
N ALA A 159 4.98 13.48 4.00
CA ALA A 159 6.05 14.30 3.43
C ALA A 159 5.54 15.24 2.33
N ILE A 160 4.69 14.73 1.42
CA ILE A 160 4.07 15.52 0.34
C ILE A 160 3.25 16.68 0.93
N LYS A 161 2.40 16.39 1.92
CA LYS A 161 1.57 17.41 2.58
C LYS A 161 2.41 18.42 3.36
N GLY A 162 3.45 17.94 4.04
CA GLY A 162 4.39 18.78 4.77
C GLY A 162 5.14 19.73 3.86
N LEU A 163 5.70 19.25 2.74
CA LEU A 163 6.39 20.07 1.76
C LEU A 163 5.50 21.15 1.13
N ALA A 164 4.23 20.84 0.89
CA ALA A 164 3.27 21.81 0.39
C ALA A 164 2.96 22.95 1.39
N SER A 165 3.24 22.74 2.68
CA SER A 165 2.91 23.65 3.78
C SER A 165 4.15 24.30 4.40
N ASP A 166 5.36 23.75 4.18
CA ASP A 166 6.62 24.28 4.73
C ASP A 166 7.16 25.44 3.91
N GLU A 167 6.90 26.66 4.38
CA GLU A 167 7.44 27.90 3.76
C GLU A 167 8.94 28.10 4.06
N SER A 168 9.50 27.41 5.05
CA SER A 168 10.91 27.57 5.44
C SER A 168 11.88 26.87 4.49
N GLY A 169 11.43 25.80 3.83
CA GLY A 169 12.25 24.90 3.01
C GLY A 169 13.12 23.94 3.83
N ARG A 170 13.03 23.96 5.17
CA ARG A 170 13.87 23.13 6.04
C ARG A 170 13.51 21.65 5.93
N LEU A 171 12.22 21.31 5.81
CA LEU A 171 11.79 19.94 5.58
C LEU A 171 12.41 19.34 4.31
N LEU A 172 12.43 20.13 3.22
CA LEU A 172 13.05 19.70 1.96
C LEU A 172 14.56 19.46 2.11
N GLU A 173 15.25 20.30 2.88
CA GLU A 173 16.68 20.11 3.15
C GLU A 173 16.95 18.78 3.88
N ILE A 174 16.15 18.47 4.91
CA ILE A 174 16.26 17.22 5.67
C ILE A 174 15.96 16.01 4.76
N LEU A 175 14.86 16.04 3.99
CA LEU A 175 14.50 14.93 3.10
C LEU A 175 15.53 14.68 1.99
N LYS A 176 16.31 15.68 1.59
CA LYS A 176 17.35 15.56 0.56
C LYS A 176 18.71 15.13 1.10
N ALA A 177 18.89 15.11 2.41
CA ALA A 177 20.17 14.74 3.00
C ALA A 177 20.44 13.24 2.84
N ASP A 178 21.66 12.86 2.49
CA ASP A 178 22.07 11.45 2.38
C ASP A 178 22.07 10.75 3.76
N GLU A 179 22.34 11.50 4.83
CA GLU A 179 22.32 11.04 6.20
C GLU A 179 21.70 12.12 7.09
N ASN A 180 20.82 11.76 7.98
CA ASN A 180 20.19 12.62 8.97
C ASN A 180 20.57 12.19 10.39
N SER A 181 20.88 13.16 11.25
CA SER A 181 20.97 12.95 12.69
C SER A 181 19.56 12.76 13.29
N GLN A 182 19.47 12.16 14.47
CA GLN A 182 18.19 12.04 15.17
C GLN A 182 17.56 13.41 15.45
N ASP A 183 18.35 14.42 15.78
CA ASP A 183 17.86 15.77 16.02
C ASP A 183 17.20 16.37 14.76
N GLU A 184 17.71 16.08 13.55
CA GLU A 184 17.11 16.53 12.28
C GLU A 184 15.84 15.76 11.95
N ILE A 185 15.76 14.46 12.26
CA ILE A 185 14.53 13.68 12.12
C ILE A 185 13.46 14.21 13.07
N ASP A 186 13.81 14.49 14.33
CA ASP A 186 12.91 15.05 15.32
C ASP A 186 12.40 16.45 14.91
N GLU A 187 13.28 17.30 14.34
CA GLU A 187 12.93 18.60 13.77
C GLU A 187 11.91 18.43 12.61
N ALA A 188 12.13 17.47 11.71
CA ALA A 188 11.22 17.21 10.61
C ALA A 188 9.83 16.74 11.12
N ILE A 189 9.79 15.86 12.12
CA ILE A 189 8.55 15.41 12.76
C ILE A 189 7.81 16.60 13.38
N GLU A 190 8.52 17.50 14.04
CA GLU A 190 7.92 18.72 14.61
C GLU A 190 7.31 19.62 13.53
N ILE A 191 8.00 19.83 12.40
CA ILE A 191 7.48 20.57 11.24
C ILE A 191 6.21 19.91 10.71
N LEU A 192 6.22 18.59 10.47
CA LEU A 192 5.11 17.81 9.95
C LEU A 192 3.89 17.80 10.88
N ASN A 193 4.14 17.78 12.19
CA ASN A 193 3.06 17.87 13.19
C ASN A 193 2.46 19.28 13.23
N ASN A 194 3.31 20.32 13.24
CA ASN A 194 2.87 21.71 13.31
C ASN A 194 2.06 22.16 12.09
N CYS A 195 2.35 21.61 10.90
CA CYS A 195 1.56 21.89 9.69
C CYS A 195 0.33 20.99 9.52
N GLY A 196 0.09 20.04 10.43
CA GLY A 196 -1.06 19.14 10.41
C GLY A 196 -0.95 18.01 9.38
N ALA A 197 0.23 17.74 8.80
CA ALA A 197 0.42 16.71 7.78
C ALA A 197 0.20 15.29 8.35
N ILE A 198 0.62 15.05 9.60
CA ILE A 198 0.43 13.77 10.29
C ILE A 198 -1.05 13.51 10.56
N GLU A 199 -1.77 14.52 11.07
CA GLU A 199 -3.22 14.43 11.30
C GLU A 199 -3.99 14.23 9.98
N TYR A 200 -3.58 14.89 8.91
CA TYR A 200 -4.15 14.71 7.59
C TYR A 200 -4.08 13.25 7.12
N ALA A 201 -2.92 12.62 7.22
CA ALA A 201 -2.74 11.22 6.83
C ALA A 201 -3.62 10.28 7.67
N HIS A 202 -3.67 10.48 8.98
CA HIS A 202 -4.54 9.70 9.87
C HIS A 202 -6.01 9.82 9.48
N ASN A 203 -6.49 11.05 9.25
CA ASN A 203 -7.87 11.28 8.84
C ASN A 203 -8.19 10.66 7.47
N LEU A 204 -7.25 10.69 6.52
CA LEU A 204 -7.41 10.07 5.20
C LEU A 204 -7.52 8.53 5.29
N ALA A 205 -6.77 7.90 6.21
CA ALA A 205 -6.91 6.47 6.48
C ALA A 205 -8.28 6.14 7.11
N LEU A 206 -8.73 6.93 8.09
CA LEU A 206 -10.06 6.81 8.71
C LEU A 206 -11.18 6.92 7.68
N GLU A 207 -11.16 7.97 6.84
CA GLU A 207 -12.15 8.14 5.77
C GLU A 207 -12.18 6.96 4.79
N SER A 208 -11.02 6.40 4.48
CA SER A 208 -10.94 5.25 3.57
C SER A 208 -11.59 4.00 4.18
N VAL A 209 -11.39 3.77 5.49
CA VAL A 209 -12.03 2.68 6.21
C VAL A 209 -13.54 2.87 6.32
N ASP A 210 -13.99 4.09 6.63
CA ASP A 210 -15.42 4.37 6.72
C ASP A 210 -16.12 4.15 5.37
N LYS A 211 -15.53 4.65 4.27
CA LYS A 211 -16.02 4.40 2.91
C LYS A 211 -16.01 2.90 2.57
N ALA A 212 -15.00 2.15 3.00
CA ALA A 212 -14.96 0.71 2.79
C ALA A 212 -16.12 -0.01 3.51
N LYS A 213 -16.46 0.40 4.74
CA LYS A 213 -17.62 -0.13 5.47
C LYS A 213 -18.93 0.23 4.80
N GLU A 214 -19.07 1.45 4.26
CA GLU A 214 -20.26 1.84 3.50
C GLU A 214 -20.45 0.95 2.26
N VAL A 215 -19.37 0.60 1.55
CA VAL A 215 -19.44 -0.32 0.41
C VAL A 215 -19.98 -1.70 0.79
N LEU A 216 -19.74 -2.17 2.03
CA LEU A 216 -20.26 -3.45 2.51
C LEU A 216 -21.79 -3.47 2.71
N GLU A 217 -22.46 -2.32 2.70
CA GLU A 217 -23.93 -2.25 2.89
C GLU A 217 -24.70 -2.94 1.76
N ILE A 218 -24.08 -3.17 0.59
CA ILE A 218 -24.66 -3.99 -0.49
C ILE A 218 -24.82 -5.48 -0.09
N LEU A 219 -24.02 -5.94 0.89
CA LEU A 219 -24.06 -7.35 1.32
C LEU A 219 -25.17 -7.58 2.33
N PRO A 220 -25.83 -8.76 2.29
CA PRO A 220 -26.77 -9.13 3.32
C PRO A 220 -26.05 -9.30 4.68
N ASP A 221 -26.78 -9.03 5.76
CA ASP A 221 -26.26 -9.22 7.10
C ASP A 221 -25.85 -10.68 7.32
N SER A 222 -24.61 -10.87 7.70
CA SER A 222 -24.00 -12.19 7.91
C SER A 222 -22.73 -12.08 8.76
N SER A 223 -22.27 -13.18 9.31
CA SER A 223 -20.99 -13.26 10.00
C SER A 223 -19.80 -12.90 9.06
N SER A 224 -19.91 -13.21 7.77
CA SER A 224 -18.88 -12.86 6.79
C SER A 224 -18.83 -11.35 6.53
N LYS A 225 -19.98 -10.66 6.45
CA LYS A 225 -20.03 -9.17 6.36
C LYS A 225 -19.37 -8.56 7.61
N GLN A 226 -19.67 -9.10 8.80
CA GLN A 226 -19.07 -8.62 10.04
C GLN A 226 -17.54 -8.81 10.05
N ILE A 227 -17.04 -9.97 9.61
CA ILE A 227 -15.59 -10.22 9.50
C ILE A 227 -14.92 -9.20 8.55
N LEU A 228 -15.56 -8.85 7.43
CA LEU A 228 -15.00 -7.82 6.54
C LEU A 228 -14.98 -6.44 7.23
N ALA A 229 -16.02 -6.10 7.99
CA ALA A 229 -16.02 -4.86 8.77
C ALA A 229 -14.93 -4.86 9.85
N ASP A 230 -14.75 -5.98 10.56
CA ASP A 230 -13.71 -6.14 11.59
C ASP A 230 -12.30 -6.06 10.97
N ILE A 231 -12.08 -6.57 9.76
CA ILE A 231 -10.82 -6.41 9.01
C ILE A 231 -10.57 -4.93 8.69
N ALA A 232 -11.61 -4.19 8.31
CA ALA A 232 -11.48 -2.76 8.03
C ALA A 232 -11.07 -1.98 9.29
N ASP A 233 -11.65 -2.28 10.45
CA ASP A 233 -11.27 -1.69 11.74
C ASP A 233 -9.84 -2.06 12.13
N PHE A 234 -9.46 -3.34 11.96
CA PHE A 234 -8.13 -3.84 12.29
C PHE A 234 -7.01 -3.08 11.55
N VAL A 235 -7.26 -2.58 10.34
CA VAL A 235 -6.25 -1.79 9.59
C VAL A 235 -5.83 -0.55 10.36
N LEU A 236 -6.75 0.09 11.09
CA LEU A 236 -6.47 1.28 11.90
C LEU A 236 -5.95 0.95 13.30
N GLU A 237 -6.42 -0.17 13.88
CA GLU A 237 -6.11 -0.57 15.26
C GLU A 237 -4.74 -1.26 15.38
N ARG A 238 -4.16 -1.73 14.25
CA ARG A 238 -2.86 -2.38 14.29
C ARG A 238 -1.82 -1.40 14.82
N SER A 239 -1.10 -1.83 15.82
CA SER A 239 0.22 -1.33 16.15
C SER A 239 1.21 -2.08 15.27
N ALA A 240 2.20 -1.41 14.73
CA ALA A 240 3.16 -1.98 13.77
C ALA A 240 3.75 -3.32 14.23
#